data_2ca9114cfb7ba88cd60c5e6c4a616843
#
_entry.id   2ca9114cfb7ba88cd60c5e6c4a616843
#
_cell.length_a   1.000
_cell.length_b   1.000
_cell.length_c   1.000
_cell.angle_alpha   90.00
_cell.angle_beta   90.00
_cell.angle_gamma   90.00
#
_symmetry.space_group_name_H-M   'P 1'
#
loop_
_entity.id
_entity.type
_entity.pdbx_description
1 polymer ?
#
loop_
_entity_poly.entity_id
_entity_poly.type
_entity_poly.pdbx_seq_one_letter_code
_entity_poly.pdbx_strand_id
1 'polypeptide(L)'
;MNIKGGIKIVSIAAIIGLTSCGTPKSFFTSDIRSRLEADTIHVDKLQFYVDRDVELRREVSSADMKVTEGKIKFVNGKYVQIIMLKKFTPGVCSKIDKNSLQISFEVGDGKTLTFGITGVSNQGEVYRLFANKWINVDNGKIGEIKYDNQTYYIQPGGEGARLMILKSAIENLKIDSKTMSGVKIKE
;
A
#
# COMPACT_ATOMS: atom_id res chain seq x y z
N MET A 1 -18.77 73.28 10.26
CA MET A 1 -17.78 72.65 9.37
C MET A 1 -17.51 71.21 9.92
N ASN A 2 -18.26 70.25 9.43
CA ASN A 2 -18.22 68.83 9.92
C ASN A 2 -17.36 67.97 9.01
N ILE A 3 -16.24 67.47 9.54
CA ILE A 3 -15.39 66.52 8.88
C ILE A 3 -15.70 65.15 9.48
N LYS A 4 -16.45 64.30 8.73
CA LYS A 4 -16.66 62.90 9.05
C LYS A 4 -15.50 62.10 8.45
N GLY A 5 -14.53 61.67 9.30
CA GLY A 5 -13.49 60.70 8.93
C GLY A 5 -14.04 59.28 9.01
N GLY A 6 -14.23 58.64 7.86
CA GLY A 6 -14.63 57.22 7.79
C GLY A 6 -13.40 56.32 7.95
N ILE A 7 -13.37 55.50 8.98
CA ILE A 7 -12.39 54.47 9.22
C ILE A 7 -12.72 53.29 8.30
N LYS A 8 -11.87 53.02 7.30
CA LYS A 8 -11.95 51.82 6.48
C LYS A 8 -11.27 50.66 7.23
N ILE A 9 -12.06 49.74 7.74
CA ILE A 9 -11.60 48.50 8.30
C ILE A 9 -11.22 47.58 7.15
N VAL A 10 -9.93 47.37 6.95
CA VAL A 10 -9.39 46.37 6.01
C VAL A 10 -9.40 45.02 6.72
N SER A 11 -10.41 44.19 6.41
CA SER A 11 -10.43 42.78 6.85
C SER A 11 -9.38 41.98 6.12
N ILE A 12 -8.27 41.67 6.77
CA ILE A 12 -7.27 40.70 6.30
C ILE A 12 -7.85 39.32 6.59
N ALA A 13 -8.39 38.69 5.56
CA ALA A 13 -8.76 37.25 5.61
C ALA A 13 -7.48 36.42 5.64
N ALA A 14 -7.11 35.90 6.80
CA ALA A 14 -6.04 34.94 6.97
C ALA A 14 -6.46 33.60 6.30
N ILE A 15 -5.93 33.33 5.11
CA ILE A 15 -6.05 32.02 4.45
C ILE A 15 -5.15 31.06 5.21
N ILE A 16 -5.73 30.31 6.16
CA ILE A 16 -5.06 29.19 6.81
C ILE A 16 -5.01 28.06 5.78
N GLY A 17 -3.90 27.96 5.07
CA GLY A 17 -3.62 26.83 4.20
C GLY A 17 -3.50 25.57 5.06
N LEU A 18 -4.52 24.69 5.01
CA LEU A 18 -4.44 23.35 5.53
C LEU A 18 -3.44 22.58 4.67
N THR A 19 -2.15 22.68 5.00
CA THR A 19 -1.15 21.76 4.48
C THR A 19 -1.48 20.40 5.09
N SER A 20 -2.15 19.54 4.33
CA SER A 20 -2.31 18.12 4.64
C SER A 20 -0.92 17.48 4.68
N CYS A 21 -0.29 17.52 5.84
CA CYS A 21 1.01 16.90 6.08
C CYS A 21 0.79 15.39 6.19
N GLY A 22 0.66 14.72 5.04
CA GLY A 22 0.54 13.27 4.98
C GLY A 22 1.81 12.65 5.57
N THR A 23 1.66 11.74 6.54
CA THR A 23 2.79 11.03 7.15
C THR A 23 3.66 10.38 6.07
N PRO A 24 4.98 10.68 6.03
CA PRO A 24 5.85 10.21 4.98
C PRO A 24 5.95 8.68 4.99
N LYS A 25 5.88 8.10 3.79
CA LYS A 25 5.93 6.65 3.56
C LYS A 25 7.13 6.29 2.68
N SER A 26 7.66 5.09 2.87
CA SER A 26 8.70 4.48 2.04
C SER A 26 8.21 3.16 1.47
N PHE A 27 8.73 2.75 0.30
CA PHE A 27 8.47 1.42 -0.21
C PHE A 27 9.06 0.38 0.74
N PHE A 28 8.30 -0.69 0.95
CA PHE A 28 8.77 -1.84 1.70
C PHE A 28 9.59 -2.75 0.78
N THR A 29 10.85 -2.95 1.13
CA THR A 29 11.82 -3.72 0.33
C THR A 29 12.34 -4.93 1.10
N SER A 30 12.94 -5.88 0.38
CA SER A 30 13.63 -7.02 0.98
C SER A 30 14.75 -6.60 1.95
N ASP A 31 15.47 -5.52 1.62
CA ASP A 31 16.53 -4.97 2.47
C ASP A 31 15.96 -4.37 3.77
N ILE A 32 14.88 -3.59 3.67
CA ILE A 32 14.18 -3.06 4.85
C ILE A 32 13.67 -4.20 5.72
N ARG A 33 13.06 -5.23 5.12
CA ARG A 33 12.59 -6.41 5.86
C ARG A 33 13.73 -7.08 6.62
N SER A 34 14.84 -7.36 5.96
CA SER A 34 16.00 -8.01 6.58
C SER A 34 16.58 -7.20 7.75
N ARG A 35 16.62 -5.87 7.63
CA ARG A 35 17.07 -4.99 8.73
C ARG A 35 16.11 -5.01 9.91
N LEU A 36 14.80 -4.93 9.66
CA LEU A 36 13.77 -5.01 10.70
C LEU A 36 13.87 -6.35 11.47
N GLU A 37 14.00 -7.46 10.73
CA GLU A 37 14.15 -8.80 11.33
C GLU A 37 15.45 -8.92 12.14
N ALA A 38 16.56 -8.33 11.68
CA ALA A 38 17.83 -8.29 12.40
C ALA A 38 17.74 -7.47 13.71
N ASP A 39 16.98 -6.38 13.71
CA ASP A 39 16.71 -5.55 14.90
C ASP A 39 15.57 -6.11 15.78
N THR A 40 15.14 -7.35 15.54
CA THR A 40 14.04 -8.02 16.25
C THR A 40 12.70 -7.28 16.17
N ILE A 41 12.51 -6.44 15.17
CA ILE A 41 11.25 -5.76 14.90
C ILE A 41 10.33 -6.69 14.11
N HIS A 42 9.21 -7.02 14.71
CA HIS A 42 8.23 -7.93 14.11
C HIS A 42 7.49 -7.26 12.95
N VAL A 43 7.64 -7.83 11.74
CA VAL A 43 7.01 -7.34 10.49
C VAL A 43 5.47 -7.33 10.59
N ASP A 44 4.87 -8.27 11.33
CA ASP A 44 3.43 -8.34 11.58
C ASP A 44 2.87 -7.22 12.48
N LYS A 45 3.76 -6.46 13.14
CA LYS A 45 3.38 -5.29 13.94
C LYS A 45 3.43 -3.98 13.16
N LEU A 46 3.86 -4.02 11.91
CA LEU A 46 3.94 -2.82 11.07
C LEU A 46 2.60 -2.48 10.44
N GLN A 47 2.36 -1.18 10.26
CA GLN A 47 1.27 -0.68 9.43
C GLN A 47 1.72 -0.58 7.98
N PHE A 48 1.05 -1.31 7.10
CA PHE A 48 1.29 -1.30 5.67
C PHE A 48 0.31 -0.40 4.92
N TYR A 49 0.71 0.01 3.71
CA TYR A 49 -0.08 0.84 2.80
C TYR A 49 0.18 0.40 1.36
N VAL A 50 -0.75 0.67 0.45
CA VAL A 50 -0.54 0.47 -0.98
C VAL A 50 -0.27 1.80 -1.68
N ASP A 51 0.63 1.81 -2.70
CA ASP A 51 1.06 3.03 -3.38
C ASP A 51 0.10 3.55 -4.46
N ARG A 52 -0.91 2.78 -4.81
CA ARG A 52 -1.90 3.12 -5.86
C ARG A 52 -3.24 2.44 -5.62
N ASP A 53 -4.24 2.90 -6.36
CA ASP A 53 -5.55 2.24 -6.41
C ASP A 53 -5.42 0.85 -7.05
N VAL A 54 -6.13 -0.14 -6.49
CA VAL A 54 -6.26 -1.49 -7.04
C VAL A 54 -7.74 -1.81 -7.14
N GLU A 55 -8.20 -2.09 -8.35
CA GLU A 55 -9.57 -2.50 -8.61
C GLU A 55 -9.63 -4.01 -8.82
N LEU A 56 -10.48 -4.68 -8.05
CA LEU A 56 -10.78 -6.10 -8.16
C LEU A 56 -12.16 -6.27 -8.75
N ARG A 57 -12.30 -7.12 -9.76
CA ARG A 57 -13.60 -7.45 -10.39
C ARG A 57 -13.85 -8.94 -10.39
N ARG A 58 -15.12 -9.32 -10.20
CA ARG A 58 -15.61 -10.66 -10.55
C ARG A 58 -16.99 -10.58 -11.18
N GLU A 59 -17.30 -11.50 -12.08
CA GLU A 59 -18.67 -11.70 -12.55
C GLU A 59 -19.49 -12.38 -11.44
N VAL A 60 -20.73 -11.95 -11.29
CA VAL A 60 -21.68 -12.52 -10.31
C VAL A 60 -22.94 -12.96 -11.01
N SER A 61 -23.49 -14.10 -10.59
CA SER A 61 -24.78 -14.54 -11.07
C SER A 61 -25.91 -13.69 -10.49
N SER A 62 -27.06 -13.67 -11.14
CA SER A 62 -28.24 -12.97 -10.63
C SER A 62 -28.70 -13.52 -9.27
N ALA A 63 -28.41 -14.79 -8.98
CA ALA A 63 -28.74 -15.43 -7.70
C ALA A 63 -27.83 -14.95 -6.56
N ASP A 64 -26.55 -14.67 -6.87
CA ASP A 64 -25.55 -14.28 -5.87
C ASP A 64 -25.60 -12.79 -5.50
N MET A 65 -26.34 -11.97 -6.26
CA MET A 65 -26.41 -10.51 -6.03
C MET A 65 -26.97 -10.11 -4.66
N LYS A 66 -27.82 -10.95 -4.06
CA LYS A 66 -28.48 -10.66 -2.76
C LYS A 66 -27.54 -10.79 -1.56
N VAL A 67 -26.41 -11.48 -1.71
CA VAL A 67 -25.48 -11.85 -0.61
C VAL A 67 -24.12 -11.17 -0.76
N THR A 68 -23.95 -10.36 -1.80
CA THR A 68 -22.65 -9.84 -2.22
C THR A 68 -22.33 -8.48 -1.61
N GLU A 69 -21.24 -8.37 -0.86
CA GLU A 69 -20.65 -7.11 -0.43
C GLU A 69 -19.97 -6.40 -1.62
N GLY A 70 -19.91 -5.05 -1.58
CA GLY A 70 -19.28 -4.24 -2.61
C GLY A 70 -20.28 -3.68 -3.64
N LYS A 71 -19.74 -2.97 -4.63
CA LYS A 71 -20.57 -2.36 -5.69
C LYS A 71 -20.80 -3.35 -6.81
N ILE A 72 -22.06 -3.60 -7.13
CA ILE A 72 -22.45 -4.36 -8.33
C ILE A 72 -22.78 -3.38 -9.44
N LYS A 73 -22.20 -3.61 -10.62
CA LYS A 73 -22.50 -2.87 -11.86
C LYS A 73 -22.91 -3.83 -12.95
N PHE A 74 -23.78 -3.36 -13.84
CA PHE A 74 -24.11 -4.07 -15.07
C PHE A 74 -23.20 -3.57 -16.17
N VAL A 75 -22.29 -4.43 -16.66
CA VAL A 75 -21.29 -4.09 -17.66
C VAL A 75 -21.30 -5.14 -18.76
N ASN A 76 -21.48 -4.73 -20.01
CA ASN A 76 -21.49 -5.62 -21.19
C ASN A 76 -22.41 -6.85 -21.03
N GLY A 77 -23.62 -6.64 -20.53
CA GLY A 77 -24.60 -7.73 -20.35
C GLY A 77 -24.37 -8.63 -19.14
N LYS A 78 -23.41 -8.30 -18.25
CA LYS A 78 -23.05 -9.09 -17.08
C LYS A 78 -23.09 -8.25 -15.80
N TYR A 79 -23.45 -8.87 -14.70
CA TYR A 79 -23.30 -8.25 -13.38
C TYR A 79 -21.87 -8.46 -12.88
N VAL A 80 -21.23 -7.36 -12.51
CA VAL A 80 -19.84 -7.33 -12.05
C VAL A 80 -19.78 -6.73 -10.66
N GLN A 81 -19.25 -7.49 -9.72
CA GLN A 81 -18.89 -6.99 -8.40
C GLN A 81 -17.53 -6.30 -8.48
N ILE A 82 -17.44 -5.10 -7.87
CA ILE A 82 -16.23 -4.30 -7.85
C ILE A 82 -15.84 -4.01 -6.41
N ILE A 83 -14.61 -4.36 -6.06
CA ILE A 83 -13.95 -3.98 -4.81
C ILE A 83 -12.81 -3.04 -5.16
N MET A 84 -12.72 -1.92 -4.43
CA MET A 84 -11.70 -0.90 -4.67
C MET A 84 -10.81 -0.73 -3.45
N LEU A 85 -9.56 -1.14 -3.56
CA LEU A 85 -8.51 -0.80 -2.61
C LEU A 85 -7.90 0.55 -3.03
N LYS A 86 -8.13 1.59 -2.23
CA LYS A 86 -7.63 2.94 -2.51
C LYS A 86 -6.16 3.07 -2.11
N LYS A 87 -5.44 3.93 -2.85
CA LYS A 87 -4.09 4.36 -2.48
C LYS A 87 -4.05 4.80 -1.01
N PHE A 88 -3.01 4.37 -0.31
CA PHE A 88 -2.76 4.65 1.10
C PHE A 88 -3.80 4.06 2.08
N THR A 89 -4.66 3.15 1.64
CA THR A 89 -5.47 2.36 2.58
C THR A 89 -4.53 1.61 3.54
N PRO A 90 -4.74 1.74 4.86
CA PRO A 90 -3.95 1.01 5.84
C PRO A 90 -4.31 -0.48 5.84
N GLY A 91 -3.30 -1.34 5.97
CA GLY A 91 -3.46 -2.79 6.06
C GLY A 91 -2.49 -3.38 7.09
N VAL A 92 -2.81 -4.56 7.59
CA VAL A 92 -2.02 -5.31 8.55
C VAL A 92 -1.52 -6.61 7.96
N CYS A 93 -0.32 -7.03 8.33
CA CYS A 93 0.22 -8.31 7.90
C CYS A 93 -0.45 -9.45 8.68
N SER A 94 -1.12 -10.36 7.97
CA SER A 94 -1.78 -11.53 8.55
C SER A 94 -0.93 -12.80 8.45
N LYS A 95 -0.01 -12.85 7.47
CA LYS A 95 0.90 -13.98 7.28
C LYS A 95 2.22 -13.54 6.67
N ILE A 96 3.31 -14.11 7.17
CA ILE A 96 4.67 -13.88 6.69
C ILE A 96 5.17 -15.18 6.08
N ASP A 97 5.49 -15.16 4.78
CA ASP A 97 6.17 -16.23 4.07
C ASP A 97 7.60 -15.77 3.69
N LYS A 98 8.45 -16.68 3.21
CA LYS A 98 9.85 -16.40 2.90
C LYS A 98 10.03 -15.18 1.99
N ASN A 99 9.28 -15.08 0.90
CA ASN A 99 9.41 -14.04 -0.13
C ASN A 99 8.12 -13.23 -0.32
N SER A 100 7.13 -13.42 0.54
CA SER A 100 5.86 -12.72 0.44
C SER A 100 5.23 -12.42 1.79
N LEU A 101 4.29 -11.48 1.79
CA LEU A 101 3.43 -11.11 2.91
C LEU A 101 1.97 -11.16 2.45
N GLN A 102 1.09 -11.66 3.30
CA GLN A 102 -0.36 -11.51 3.12
C GLN A 102 -0.82 -10.32 3.95
N ILE A 103 -1.44 -9.35 3.29
CA ILE A 103 -1.90 -8.11 3.92
C ILE A 103 -3.42 -8.06 3.87
N SER A 104 -4.04 -7.88 5.04
CA SER A 104 -5.47 -7.59 5.18
C SER A 104 -5.69 -6.08 5.17
N PHE A 105 -6.57 -5.62 4.29
CA PHE A 105 -7.04 -4.23 4.23
C PHE A 105 -8.48 -4.09 4.74
N GLU A 106 -9.12 -5.20 5.04
CA GLU A 106 -10.46 -5.30 5.62
C GLU A 106 -10.48 -6.38 6.71
N VAL A 107 -11.42 -6.29 7.62
CA VAL A 107 -11.65 -7.33 8.63
C VAL A 107 -12.39 -8.51 7.99
N GLY A 108 -11.97 -9.73 8.29
CA GLY A 108 -12.61 -10.97 7.84
C GLY A 108 -11.61 -12.00 7.30
N ASP A 109 -11.96 -13.27 7.43
CA ASP A 109 -11.14 -14.38 6.95
C ASP A 109 -11.11 -14.39 5.41
N GLY A 110 -9.94 -14.69 4.84
CA GLY A 110 -9.74 -14.75 3.39
C GLY A 110 -9.67 -13.40 2.69
N LYS A 111 -9.87 -12.27 3.39
CA LYS A 111 -9.79 -10.91 2.83
C LYS A 111 -8.35 -10.39 2.83
N THR A 112 -7.47 -11.11 2.16
CA THR A 112 -6.04 -10.79 2.10
C THR A 112 -5.55 -10.65 0.67
N LEU A 113 -4.59 -9.76 0.46
CA LEU A 113 -3.83 -9.64 -0.78
C LEU A 113 -2.37 -10.03 -0.52
N THR A 114 -1.78 -10.78 -1.45
CA THR A 114 -0.38 -11.21 -1.35
C THR A 114 0.51 -10.18 -2.04
N PHE A 115 1.55 -9.76 -1.34
CA PHE A 115 2.63 -8.94 -1.88
C PHE A 115 3.95 -9.72 -1.77
N GLY A 116 4.72 -9.77 -2.83
CA GLY A 116 5.95 -10.55 -2.89
C GLY A 116 7.05 -9.90 -3.70
N ILE A 117 8.23 -10.51 -3.60
CA ILE A 117 9.40 -10.25 -4.43
C ILE A 117 9.57 -11.40 -5.41
N THR A 118 10.02 -11.09 -6.63
CA THR A 118 10.13 -12.08 -7.72
C THR A 118 11.49 -12.76 -7.77
N GLY A 119 12.50 -12.19 -7.15
CA GLY A 119 13.87 -12.67 -7.21
C GLY A 119 14.35 -13.40 -5.96
N VAL A 120 15.32 -14.28 -6.14
CA VAL A 120 15.97 -15.05 -5.07
C VAL A 120 17.13 -14.23 -4.51
N SER A 121 17.10 -13.03 -4.22
CA SER A 121 18.28 -12.34 -3.63
C SER A 121 18.63 -10.95 -4.17
N ASN A 122 17.70 -10.25 -4.77
CA ASN A 122 18.00 -8.85 -5.11
C ASN A 122 17.71 -7.97 -3.88
N GLN A 123 18.77 -7.60 -3.17
CA GLN A 123 18.68 -6.60 -2.10
C GLN A 123 18.00 -5.34 -2.64
N GLY A 124 17.05 -4.80 -1.84
CA GLY A 124 16.29 -3.63 -2.24
C GLY A 124 15.08 -3.89 -3.14
N GLU A 125 14.74 -5.13 -3.48
CA GLU A 125 13.56 -5.44 -4.28
C GLU A 125 12.27 -5.07 -3.52
N VAL A 126 11.39 -4.32 -4.19
CA VAL A 126 10.13 -3.83 -3.60
C VAL A 126 9.07 -4.92 -3.63
N TYR A 127 8.36 -5.11 -2.52
CA TYR A 127 7.20 -6.00 -2.46
C TYR A 127 6.07 -5.46 -3.34
N ARG A 128 5.65 -6.27 -4.33
CA ARG A 128 4.61 -5.95 -5.31
C ARG A 128 3.42 -6.86 -5.15
N LEU A 129 2.26 -6.37 -5.55
CA LEU A 129 1.04 -7.16 -5.59
C LEU A 129 1.26 -8.39 -6.48
N PHE A 130 0.93 -9.54 -5.94
CA PHE A 130 1.08 -10.84 -6.57
C PHE A 130 -0.27 -11.36 -7.05
N ALA A 131 -0.28 -12.03 -8.23
CA ALA A 131 -1.43 -12.77 -8.73
C ALA A 131 -1.01 -14.20 -9.09
N ASN A 132 -1.94 -15.14 -8.99
CA ASN A 132 -1.70 -16.53 -9.36
C ASN A 132 -1.34 -16.67 -10.85
N LYS A 133 -1.97 -15.83 -11.67
CA LYS A 133 -1.75 -15.77 -13.11
C LYS A 133 -1.92 -14.33 -13.59
N TRP A 134 -1.03 -13.90 -14.50
CA TRP A 134 -1.14 -12.63 -15.19
C TRP A 134 -1.44 -12.85 -16.67
N ILE A 135 -2.40 -12.09 -17.20
CA ILE A 135 -2.81 -12.09 -18.62
C ILE A 135 -2.56 -10.70 -19.17
N ASN A 136 -1.81 -10.60 -20.26
CA ASN A 136 -1.59 -9.33 -20.96
C ASN A 136 -2.88 -8.92 -21.72
N VAL A 137 -3.24 -7.67 -21.61
CA VAL A 137 -4.33 -7.02 -22.35
C VAL A 137 -3.82 -5.69 -22.89
N ASP A 138 -4.58 -5.06 -23.79
CA ASP A 138 -4.15 -3.84 -24.51
C ASP A 138 -3.69 -2.71 -23.55
N ASN A 139 -4.34 -2.56 -22.41
CA ASN A 139 -4.10 -1.48 -21.44
C ASN A 139 -3.34 -1.92 -20.18
N GLY A 140 -2.58 -3.03 -20.22
CA GLY A 140 -1.83 -3.52 -19.04
C GLY A 140 -1.99 -5.01 -18.83
N LYS A 141 -2.16 -5.43 -17.58
CA LYS A 141 -2.33 -6.83 -17.21
C LYS A 141 -3.54 -7.03 -16.31
N ILE A 142 -4.22 -8.16 -16.51
CA ILE A 142 -5.25 -8.66 -15.60
C ILE A 142 -4.63 -9.77 -14.77
N GLY A 143 -4.79 -9.70 -13.44
CA GLY A 143 -4.26 -10.69 -12.51
C GLY A 143 -5.34 -11.48 -11.81
N GLU A 144 -5.29 -12.81 -11.86
CA GLU A 144 -6.20 -13.68 -11.13
C GLU A 144 -5.74 -13.86 -9.68
N ILE A 145 -6.64 -13.59 -8.72
CA ILE A 145 -6.39 -13.79 -7.29
C ILE A 145 -7.58 -14.48 -6.61
N LYS A 146 -7.31 -15.05 -5.45
CA LYS A 146 -8.36 -15.42 -4.50
C LYS A 146 -8.49 -14.32 -3.44
N TYR A 147 -9.71 -13.86 -3.22
CA TYR A 147 -10.06 -12.88 -2.20
C TYR A 147 -11.44 -13.23 -1.65
N ASP A 148 -11.59 -13.28 -0.32
CA ASP A 148 -12.84 -13.67 0.34
C ASP A 148 -13.41 -15.01 -0.21
N ASN A 149 -12.53 -16.01 -0.36
CA ASN A 149 -12.81 -17.35 -0.92
C ASN A 149 -13.40 -17.35 -2.35
N GLN A 150 -13.38 -16.21 -3.04
CA GLN A 150 -13.84 -16.05 -4.41
C GLN A 150 -12.68 -15.71 -5.35
N THR A 151 -12.86 -16.02 -6.64
CA THR A 151 -11.88 -15.60 -7.65
C THR A 151 -12.23 -14.20 -8.13
N TYR A 152 -11.25 -13.30 -8.00
CA TYR A 152 -11.29 -11.93 -8.50
C TYR A 152 -10.18 -11.69 -9.51
N TYR A 153 -10.37 -10.66 -10.30
CA TYR A 153 -9.42 -10.22 -11.31
C TYR A 153 -8.98 -8.79 -11.02
N ILE A 154 -7.68 -8.62 -10.71
CA ILE A 154 -7.02 -7.32 -10.63
C ILE A 154 -7.12 -6.67 -12.01
N GLN A 155 -7.64 -5.45 -12.07
CA GLN A 155 -7.76 -4.70 -13.32
C GLN A 155 -6.45 -4.01 -13.69
N PRO A 156 -6.27 -3.65 -14.99
CA PRO A 156 -5.10 -2.91 -15.47
C PRO A 156 -4.80 -1.66 -14.63
N GLY A 157 -3.50 -1.43 -14.34
CA GLY A 157 -3.03 -0.38 -13.42
C GLY A 157 -2.77 -0.89 -11.99
N GLY A 158 -3.45 -1.96 -11.56
CA GLY A 158 -3.23 -2.59 -10.26
C GLY A 158 -2.00 -3.52 -10.21
N GLU A 159 -1.54 -4.04 -11.37
CA GLU A 159 -0.41 -4.98 -11.46
C GLU A 159 0.91 -4.42 -10.92
N GLY A 160 1.05 -3.09 -10.95
CA GLY A 160 2.23 -2.43 -10.43
C GLY A 160 2.14 -2.00 -8.96
N ALA A 161 1.07 -2.36 -8.25
CA ALA A 161 0.87 -1.94 -6.86
C ALA A 161 2.00 -2.44 -5.95
N ARG A 162 2.52 -1.54 -5.12
CA ARG A 162 3.67 -1.76 -4.26
C ARG A 162 3.31 -1.51 -2.80
N LEU A 163 3.94 -2.28 -1.94
CA LEU A 163 3.76 -2.16 -0.50
C LEU A 163 4.63 -1.02 0.05
N MET A 164 4.07 -0.26 0.98
CA MET A 164 4.74 0.84 1.68
C MET A 164 4.56 0.70 3.18
N ILE A 165 5.48 1.31 3.92
CA ILE A 165 5.42 1.49 5.39
C ILE A 165 5.68 2.95 5.75
N LEU A 166 5.42 3.34 6.98
CA LEU A 166 5.80 4.66 7.50
C LEU A 166 7.32 4.79 7.55
N LYS A 167 7.87 5.94 7.17
CA LYS A 167 9.31 6.21 7.30
C LYS A 167 9.78 6.13 8.75
N SER A 168 8.96 6.57 9.71
CA SER A 168 9.27 6.48 11.14
C SER A 168 9.54 5.06 11.63
N ALA A 169 8.97 4.03 10.98
CA ALA A 169 9.29 2.65 11.31
C ALA A 169 10.71 2.23 10.92
N ILE A 170 11.35 2.96 9.99
CA ILE A 170 12.71 2.69 9.49
C ILE A 170 13.73 3.59 10.18
N GLU A 171 13.36 4.82 10.54
CA GLU A 171 14.26 5.82 11.14
C GLU A 171 14.81 5.38 12.49
N ASN A 172 14.10 4.49 13.18
CA ASN A 172 14.52 3.92 14.46
C ASN A 172 15.41 2.67 14.32
N LEU A 173 15.68 2.21 13.08
CA LEU A 173 16.61 1.10 12.86
C LEU A 173 18.02 1.53 13.24
N LYS A 174 18.64 0.81 14.18
CA LYS A 174 20.02 1.05 14.57
C LYS A 174 20.94 0.76 13.39
N ILE A 175 21.69 1.79 12.97
CA ILE A 175 22.79 1.61 12.05
C ILE A 175 24.03 1.36 12.93
N ASP A 176 24.42 0.10 13.05
CA ASP A 176 25.70 -0.25 13.67
C ASP A 176 26.83 0.20 12.73
N SER A 177 27.30 1.42 12.93
CA SER A 177 28.49 1.92 12.26
C SER A 177 29.70 1.67 13.14
N LYS A 178 30.59 0.76 12.74
CA LYS A 178 31.88 0.54 13.36
C LYS A 178 32.94 1.37 12.65
N THR A 179 33.52 2.33 13.34
CA THR A 179 34.71 3.05 12.83
C THR A 179 35.96 2.19 13.08
N MET A 180 36.69 1.88 12.01
CA MET A 180 37.98 1.19 12.14
C MET A 180 39.00 2.12 12.78
N SER A 181 39.67 1.65 13.86
CA SER A 181 40.67 2.45 14.62
C SER A 181 41.99 2.60 13.90
N GLY A 182 42.21 1.92 12.80
CA GLY A 182 43.52 1.87 12.11
C GLY A 182 44.56 1.03 12.86
N VAL A 183 45.55 0.51 12.13
CA VAL A 183 46.72 -0.20 12.67
C VAL A 183 47.95 0.57 12.28
N LYS A 184 48.76 0.99 13.28
CA LYS A 184 50.04 1.66 13.03
C LYS A 184 51.16 0.61 13.00
N ILE A 185 52.12 0.77 12.08
CA ILE A 185 53.36 0.00 12.09
C ILE A 185 54.16 0.49 13.28
N LYS A 186 54.62 -0.45 14.12
CA LYS A 186 55.59 -0.15 15.19
C LYS A 186 56.97 -0.02 14.50
N GLU A 187 57.57 1.14 14.66
CA GLU A 187 58.98 1.38 14.32
C GLU A 187 59.90 0.66 15.30
#